data_40ad0ff2955009d9eaacbfbfd5315cfb
#
_entry.id   40ad0ff2955009d9eaacbfbfd5315cfb
#
_cell.length_a   1.000
_cell.length_b   1.000
_cell.length_c   1.000
_cell.angle_alpha   90.00
_cell.angle_beta   90.00
_cell.angle_gamma   90.00
#
_symmetry.space_group_name_H-M   'P 1'
#
loop_
_entity.id
_entity.type
_entity.pdbx_description
1 polymer ?
#
loop_
_entity_poly.entity_id
_entity_poly.type
_entity_poly.pdbx_seq_one_letter_code
_entity_poly.pdbx_strand_id
1 'polypeptide(L)'
;MSSTQTETKTQIHGSIAVEAPELRVKLAYYLPPEVPRAPSIYDLELINGSRDQDIVEVAMHDVRGHESEFKIDTHGFQYLKVNSAMAKEDFDYDERIEEKYFPEVEEWIRRLYPQTTKIHHLGHIVRGAVLQTDFSKPAPAWNKPNRGIAPAPRVHIDFTREGGFLVLAQAFGKELSDEVRARGRRVLCFSIWRPLSTVRRDPLGVVDCNSVHEADLFKLARIFPDGARGENVVVKANGRTLPESRPCGHKWHYMNEQTSQDLLIIKTSDTGDCDWEMTPGGRVGSSPHASFALPGTENEPIRESVEVRCIIEL
;
A
#
# COMPACT_ATOMS: atom_id res chain seq x y z
N MET A 1 51.36 26.32 -55.38
CA MET A 1 51.19 26.11 -53.95
C MET A 1 49.76 25.65 -53.72
N SER A 2 49.55 24.34 -53.57
CA SER A 2 48.25 23.74 -53.39
C SER A 2 48.06 23.39 -51.94
N SER A 3 47.08 23.99 -51.28
CA SER A 3 46.71 23.67 -49.88
C SER A 3 45.61 22.66 -49.84
N THR A 4 45.95 21.46 -49.34
CA THR A 4 45.04 20.35 -49.10
C THR A 4 44.34 20.60 -47.74
N GLN A 5 43.04 20.82 -47.74
CA GLN A 5 42.23 20.81 -46.53
C GLN A 5 41.83 19.37 -46.16
N THR A 6 42.21 18.93 -44.97
CA THR A 6 41.81 17.65 -44.41
C THR A 6 40.49 17.82 -43.62
N GLU A 7 39.39 17.30 -44.13
CA GLU A 7 38.13 17.23 -43.40
C GLU A 7 38.16 16.13 -42.35
N THR A 8 38.07 16.48 -41.10
CA THR A 8 37.93 15.54 -39.97
C THR A 8 36.44 15.17 -39.79
N LYS A 9 36.05 13.98 -40.18
CA LYS A 9 34.71 13.47 -39.89
C LYS A 9 34.61 13.10 -38.43
N THR A 10 33.87 13.86 -37.64
CA THR A 10 33.46 13.51 -36.27
C THR A 10 32.35 12.45 -36.36
N GLN A 11 32.67 11.21 -35.98
CA GLN A 11 31.67 10.15 -35.75
C GLN A 11 30.96 10.43 -34.43
N ILE A 12 29.70 10.84 -34.50
CA ILE A 12 28.81 10.89 -33.33
C ILE A 12 28.32 9.46 -33.07
N HIS A 13 28.88 8.81 -32.06
CA HIS A 13 28.32 7.57 -31.52
C HIS A 13 27.14 7.97 -30.62
N GLY A 14 25.95 7.99 -31.20
CA GLY A 14 24.71 8.00 -30.43
C GLY A 14 24.54 6.61 -29.79
N SER A 15 24.79 6.50 -28.49
CA SER A 15 24.33 5.36 -27.73
C SER A 15 22.80 5.39 -27.69
N ILE A 16 22.17 4.47 -28.39
CA ILE A 16 20.74 4.19 -28.21
C ILE A 16 20.64 3.61 -26.80
N ALA A 17 20.16 4.39 -25.84
CA ALA A 17 19.76 3.86 -24.54
C ALA A 17 18.62 2.85 -24.81
N VAL A 18 18.90 1.58 -24.68
CA VAL A 18 17.86 0.54 -24.68
C VAL A 18 17.10 0.74 -23.39
N GLU A 19 15.90 1.30 -23.44
CA GLU A 19 15.02 1.36 -22.29
C GLU A 19 14.84 -0.06 -21.73
N ALA A 20 15.04 -0.22 -20.43
CA ALA A 20 14.79 -1.51 -19.79
C ALA A 20 13.33 -1.92 -20.03
N PRO A 21 13.05 -3.20 -20.30
CA PRO A 21 11.69 -3.64 -20.52
C PRO A 21 10.81 -3.27 -19.32
N GLU A 22 9.61 -2.74 -19.60
CA GLU A 22 8.63 -2.39 -18.60
C GLU A 22 8.28 -3.61 -17.74
N LEU A 23 8.41 -3.49 -16.42
CA LEU A 23 8.01 -4.56 -15.51
C LEU A 23 6.49 -4.71 -15.53
N ARG A 24 6.01 -5.89 -15.93
CA ARG A 24 4.58 -6.23 -15.93
C ARG A 24 4.32 -7.36 -14.95
N VAL A 25 3.28 -7.19 -14.12
CA VAL A 25 2.92 -8.13 -13.06
C VAL A 25 1.42 -8.34 -13.01
N LYS A 26 0.99 -9.45 -12.41
CA LYS A 26 -0.42 -9.78 -12.22
C LYS A 26 -0.86 -9.41 -10.82
N LEU A 27 -1.98 -8.68 -10.72
CA LEU A 27 -2.61 -8.28 -9.47
C LEU A 27 -4.06 -8.77 -9.41
N ALA A 28 -4.52 -9.07 -8.18
CA ALA A 28 -5.88 -9.48 -7.93
C ALA A 28 -6.75 -8.27 -7.58
N TYR A 29 -7.52 -7.79 -8.54
CA TYR A 29 -8.54 -6.76 -8.37
C TYR A 29 -9.87 -7.35 -7.93
N TYR A 30 -10.77 -6.51 -7.44
CA TYR A 30 -12.15 -6.89 -7.16
C TYR A 30 -12.97 -7.06 -8.44
N LEU A 31 -13.71 -8.15 -8.52
CA LEU A 31 -14.67 -8.42 -9.59
C LEU A 31 -16.10 -8.30 -9.03
N PRO A 32 -16.83 -7.22 -9.36
CA PRO A 32 -18.22 -7.07 -8.92
C PRO A 32 -19.11 -8.24 -9.36
N PRO A 33 -20.13 -8.62 -8.58
CA PRO A 33 -21.00 -9.77 -8.86
C PRO A 33 -21.77 -9.67 -10.19
N GLU A 34 -22.08 -8.46 -10.64
CA GLU A 34 -22.78 -8.17 -11.90
C GLU A 34 -21.92 -8.40 -13.16
N VAL A 35 -20.60 -8.54 -12.99
CA VAL A 35 -19.70 -8.85 -14.11
C VAL A 35 -19.70 -10.36 -14.36
N PRO A 36 -20.06 -10.83 -15.58
CA PRO A 36 -19.98 -12.23 -15.93
C PRO A 36 -18.59 -12.80 -15.71
N ARG A 37 -18.49 -13.93 -15.02
CA ARG A 37 -17.21 -14.58 -14.68
C ARG A 37 -16.88 -15.64 -15.72
N ALA A 38 -15.70 -15.54 -16.32
CA ALA A 38 -15.11 -16.71 -16.97
C ALA A 38 -14.56 -17.65 -15.88
N PRO A 39 -14.71 -18.98 -16.03
CA PRO A 39 -14.03 -19.92 -15.15
C PRO A 39 -12.53 -19.68 -15.20
N SER A 40 -11.92 -19.30 -14.09
CA SER A 40 -10.49 -19.08 -14.00
C SER A 40 -9.86 -20.12 -13.08
N ILE A 41 -8.81 -20.78 -13.55
CA ILE A 41 -8.00 -21.69 -12.72
C ILE A 41 -7.34 -20.97 -11.53
N TYR A 42 -7.28 -19.64 -11.57
CA TYR A 42 -6.71 -18.80 -10.49
C TYR A 42 -7.70 -18.51 -9.36
N ASP A 43 -9.02 -18.79 -9.55
CA ASP A 43 -10.06 -18.53 -8.54
C ASP A 43 -9.89 -19.40 -7.28
N LEU A 44 -9.18 -20.51 -7.37
CA LEU A 44 -9.07 -21.49 -6.29
C LEU A 44 -7.78 -21.38 -5.47
N GLU A 45 -6.71 -20.82 -6.02
CA GLU A 45 -5.38 -20.93 -5.44
C GLU A 45 -4.88 -19.63 -4.80
N LEU A 46 -5.31 -18.45 -5.24
CA LEU A 46 -4.64 -17.21 -4.88
C LEU A 46 -5.11 -16.54 -3.59
N ILE A 47 -6.40 -16.61 -3.23
CA ILE A 47 -6.88 -16.06 -1.95
C ILE A 47 -8.14 -16.81 -1.47
N ASN A 48 -8.01 -17.85 -0.65
CA ASN A 48 -9.09 -18.48 0.12
C ASN A 48 -10.39 -18.77 -0.66
N GLY A 49 -10.31 -19.14 -1.93
CA GLY A 49 -11.50 -19.50 -2.73
C GLY A 49 -12.44 -18.33 -3.04
N SER A 50 -11.98 -17.09 -2.91
CA SER A 50 -12.76 -15.90 -3.22
C SER A 50 -13.02 -15.82 -4.73
N ARG A 51 -14.29 -15.95 -5.14
CA ARG A 51 -14.72 -15.90 -6.55
C ARG A 51 -14.88 -14.46 -7.07
N ASP A 52 -14.49 -13.46 -6.29
CA ASP A 52 -14.67 -12.05 -6.57
C ASP A 52 -13.35 -11.36 -6.98
N GLN A 53 -12.51 -12.08 -7.74
CA GLN A 53 -11.21 -11.57 -8.19
C GLN A 53 -11.12 -11.49 -9.71
N ASP A 54 -10.55 -10.39 -10.17
CA ASP A 54 -10.13 -10.17 -11.54
C ASP A 54 -8.60 -10.07 -11.57
N ILE A 55 -7.94 -11.03 -12.22
CA ILE A 55 -6.48 -11.03 -12.34
C ILE A 55 -6.08 -10.16 -13.52
N VAL A 56 -5.44 -9.04 -13.21
CA VAL A 56 -5.11 -8.00 -14.18
C VAL A 56 -3.61 -7.84 -14.28
N GLU A 57 -3.10 -7.82 -15.51
CA GLU A 57 -1.72 -7.45 -15.77
C GLU A 57 -1.56 -5.94 -15.80
N VAL A 58 -0.63 -5.42 -15.00
CA VAL A 58 -0.34 -3.98 -14.89
C VAL A 58 1.15 -3.72 -15.06
N ALA A 59 1.48 -2.52 -15.53
CA ALA A 59 2.84 -2.01 -15.51
C ALA A 59 3.20 -1.52 -14.11
N MET A 60 4.42 -1.82 -13.66
CA MET A 60 4.99 -1.35 -12.40
C MET A 60 6.15 -0.42 -12.65
N HIS A 61 6.08 0.80 -12.12
CA HIS A 61 7.13 1.81 -12.25
C HIS A 61 8.00 1.82 -10.98
N ASP A 62 9.30 1.66 -11.15
CA ASP A 62 10.25 1.76 -10.06
C ASP A 62 10.44 3.25 -9.68
N VAL A 63 10.24 3.56 -8.40
CA VAL A 63 10.44 4.93 -7.88
C VAL A 63 11.88 5.21 -7.45
N ARG A 64 12.77 4.22 -7.53
CA ARG A 64 14.16 4.37 -7.08
C ARG A 64 14.87 5.49 -7.85
N GLY A 65 15.37 6.48 -7.12
CA GLY A 65 15.97 7.69 -7.69
C GLY A 65 14.97 8.80 -8.00
N HIS A 66 13.65 8.54 -7.89
CA HIS A 66 12.56 9.48 -8.13
C HIS A 66 11.64 9.67 -6.91
N GLU A 67 12.06 9.21 -5.73
CA GLU A 67 11.24 9.18 -4.51
C GLU A 67 10.70 10.56 -4.14
N SER A 68 11.47 11.61 -4.44
CA SER A 68 11.10 12.99 -4.13
C SER A 68 9.92 13.53 -4.93
N GLU A 69 9.56 12.88 -6.04
CA GLU A 69 8.44 13.27 -6.90
C GLU A 69 7.09 12.92 -6.28
N PHE A 70 7.06 11.92 -5.39
CA PHE A 70 5.84 11.43 -4.78
C PHE A 70 5.61 12.05 -3.40
N LYS A 71 4.41 12.64 -3.22
CA LYS A 71 4.01 13.30 -1.97
C LYS A 71 2.69 12.74 -1.48
N ILE A 72 2.59 12.55 -0.18
CA ILE A 72 1.43 11.92 0.47
C ILE A 72 0.11 12.66 0.18
N ASP A 73 0.12 13.99 0.13
CA ASP A 73 -1.08 14.79 -0.12
C ASP A 73 -1.49 14.82 -1.60
N THR A 74 -0.56 14.58 -2.53
CA THR A 74 -0.83 14.60 -3.97
C THR A 74 -0.99 13.23 -4.59
N HIS A 75 -0.22 12.22 -4.13
CA HIS A 75 -0.18 10.89 -4.73
C HIS A 75 -0.79 9.81 -3.84
N GLY A 76 -1.12 10.14 -2.57
CA GLY A 76 -1.65 9.18 -1.60
C GLY A 76 -0.57 8.30 -0.93
N PHE A 77 0.69 8.43 -1.35
CA PHE A 77 1.83 7.75 -0.73
C PHE A 77 3.10 8.59 -0.81
N GLN A 78 4.08 8.28 0.03
CA GLN A 78 5.39 8.91 0.01
C GLN A 78 6.46 7.97 0.56
N TYR A 79 7.65 7.98 -0.07
CA TYR A 79 8.82 7.30 0.46
C TYR A 79 9.70 8.29 1.24
N LEU A 80 10.26 7.82 2.36
CA LEU A 80 11.19 8.59 3.18
C LEU A 80 12.43 7.75 3.47
N LYS A 81 13.59 8.41 3.54
CA LYS A 81 14.79 7.82 4.14
C LYS A 81 14.74 8.01 5.65
N VAL A 82 14.84 6.91 6.37
CA VAL A 82 14.79 6.89 7.84
C VAL A 82 15.92 6.05 8.41
N ASN A 83 16.30 6.38 9.63
CA ASN A 83 17.16 5.55 10.46
C ASN A 83 16.37 5.16 11.70
N SER A 84 16.22 3.86 11.93
CA SER A 84 15.64 3.32 13.15
C SER A 84 16.74 2.88 14.10
N ALA A 85 16.58 3.13 15.38
CA ALA A 85 17.48 2.64 16.42
C ALA A 85 17.25 1.15 16.72
N MET A 86 16.14 0.56 16.20
CA MET A 86 15.79 -0.82 16.43
C MET A 86 16.53 -1.77 15.49
N ALA A 87 17.13 -2.81 16.04
CA ALA A 87 17.62 -3.95 15.27
C ALA A 87 16.45 -4.80 14.77
N LYS A 88 16.69 -5.64 13.75
CA LYS A 88 15.67 -6.51 13.19
C LYS A 88 15.03 -7.42 14.25
N GLU A 89 15.83 -7.96 15.12
CA GLU A 89 15.43 -8.90 16.19
C GLU A 89 14.55 -8.24 17.26
N ASP A 90 14.58 -6.92 17.39
CA ASP A 90 13.71 -6.19 18.31
C ASP A 90 12.24 -6.27 17.89
N PHE A 91 11.97 -6.47 16.58
CA PHE A 91 10.62 -6.60 16.03
C PHE A 91 9.98 -7.97 16.36
N ASP A 92 10.67 -8.86 17.02
CA ASP A 92 10.09 -10.09 17.57
C ASP A 92 9.33 -9.87 18.89
N TYR A 93 9.43 -8.67 19.47
CA TYR A 93 8.84 -8.32 20.76
C TYR A 93 7.89 -7.13 20.62
N ASP A 94 6.60 -7.35 20.90
CA ASP A 94 5.57 -6.32 20.75
C ASP A 94 5.81 -5.12 21.65
N GLU A 95 6.22 -5.37 22.89
CA GLU A 95 6.53 -4.32 23.86
C GLU A 95 7.65 -3.40 23.35
N ARG A 96 8.66 -3.95 22.67
CA ARG A 96 9.73 -3.15 22.07
C ARG A 96 9.25 -2.30 20.91
N ILE A 97 8.30 -2.83 20.09
CA ILE A 97 7.71 -2.08 19.01
C ILE A 97 6.90 -0.90 19.57
N GLU A 98 6.08 -1.15 20.58
CA GLU A 98 5.27 -0.10 21.20
C GLU A 98 6.12 0.94 21.94
N GLU A 99 7.12 0.53 22.69
CA GLU A 99 7.97 1.43 23.48
C GLU A 99 8.97 2.23 22.66
N LYS A 100 9.49 1.67 21.55
CA LYS A 100 10.60 2.27 20.80
C LYS A 100 10.22 2.67 19.39
N TYR A 101 9.52 1.78 18.65
CA TYR A 101 9.23 2.03 17.25
C TYR A 101 8.08 3.01 17.04
N PHE A 102 7.02 2.95 17.88
CA PHE A 102 5.93 3.92 17.80
C PHE A 102 6.41 5.36 17.99
N PRO A 103 7.28 5.68 18.94
CA PRO A 103 7.88 7.03 19.03
C PRO A 103 8.65 7.45 17.78
N GLU A 104 9.41 6.54 17.14
CA GLU A 104 10.09 6.85 15.87
C GLU A 104 9.07 7.15 14.76
N VAL A 105 8.00 6.35 14.65
CA VAL A 105 6.90 6.57 13.71
C VAL A 105 6.25 7.93 13.94
N GLU A 106 5.99 8.31 15.20
CA GLU A 106 5.44 9.63 15.53
C GLU A 106 6.36 10.76 15.08
N GLU A 107 7.66 10.63 15.29
CA GLU A 107 8.62 11.63 14.84
C GLU A 107 8.56 11.80 13.31
N TRP A 108 8.52 10.71 12.54
CA TRP A 108 8.44 10.78 11.08
C TRP A 108 7.12 11.41 10.62
N ILE A 109 5.99 11.09 11.26
CA ILE A 109 4.70 11.71 10.97
C ILE A 109 4.72 13.21 11.26
N ARG A 110 5.25 13.63 12.43
CA ARG A 110 5.31 15.04 12.81
C ARG A 110 6.26 15.86 11.92
N ARG A 111 7.27 15.25 11.32
CA ARG A 111 8.10 15.91 10.29
C ARG A 111 7.32 16.21 9.02
N LEU A 112 6.40 15.31 8.61
CA LEU A 112 5.53 15.51 7.45
C LEU A 112 4.35 16.45 7.75
N TYR A 113 3.78 16.31 8.93
CA TYR A 113 2.62 17.05 9.41
C TYR A 113 2.91 17.73 10.76
N PRO A 114 3.65 18.86 10.75
CA PRO A 114 4.01 19.57 12.01
C PRO A 114 2.79 20.03 12.80
N GLN A 115 1.66 20.22 12.15
CA GLN A 115 0.38 20.60 12.77
C GLN A 115 -0.35 19.44 13.47
N THR A 116 0.19 18.23 13.45
CA THR A 116 -0.42 17.07 14.10
C THR A 116 -0.60 17.31 15.60
N THR A 117 -1.84 17.27 16.05
CA THR A 117 -2.19 17.46 17.46
C THR A 117 -2.19 16.15 18.24
N LYS A 118 -2.67 15.05 17.63
CA LYS A 118 -2.70 13.72 18.21
C LYS A 118 -2.37 12.64 17.19
N ILE A 119 -1.77 11.55 17.67
CA ILE A 119 -1.51 10.32 16.92
C ILE A 119 -2.06 9.17 17.76
N HIS A 120 -2.89 8.33 17.13
CA HIS A 120 -3.46 7.14 17.74
C HIS A 120 -2.94 5.91 16.99
N HIS A 121 -2.13 5.09 17.64
CA HIS A 121 -1.63 3.85 17.06
C HIS A 121 -2.72 2.77 17.09
N LEU A 122 -3.12 2.28 15.92
CA LEU A 122 -4.13 1.24 15.78
C LEU A 122 -3.54 -0.18 15.87
N GLY A 123 -2.26 -0.28 16.15
CA GLY A 123 -1.52 -1.53 16.24
C GLY A 123 -0.48 -1.69 15.15
N HIS A 124 0.15 -2.86 15.12
CA HIS A 124 1.19 -3.19 14.16
C HIS A 124 1.04 -4.60 13.60
N ILE A 125 1.66 -4.84 12.45
CA ILE A 125 1.74 -6.15 11.79
C ILE A 125 3.20 -6.40 11.46
N VAL A 126 3.74 -7.53 11.93
CA VAL A 126 5.07 -7.99 11.53
C VAL A 126 4.91 -9.19 10.60
N ARG A 127 5.36 -9.03 9.35
CA ARG A 127 5.37 -10.11 8.35
C ARG A 127 6.78 -10.68 8.26
N GLY A 128 6.89 -12.01 8.18
CA GLY A 128 8.20 -12.65 8.18
C GLY A 128 8.18 -14.08 7.66
N ALA A 129 9.34 -14.74 7.74
CA ALA A 129 9.61 -16.05 7.16
C ALA A 129 8.77 -17.20 7.73
N VAL A 130 8.18 -17.05 8.92
CA VAL A 130 7.26 -18.04 9.46
C VAL A 130 5.86 -17.71 8.95
N LEU A 131 5.54 -18.25 7.79
CA LEU A 131 4.17 -18.18 7.29
C LEU A 131 3.24 -18.94 8.24
N GLN A 132 2.22 -18.28 8.74
CA GLN A 132 1.10 -18.97 9.35
C GLN A 132 0.38 -19.74 8.25
N THR A 133 0.74 -20.98 8.06
CA THR A 133 0.14 -21.87 7.04
C THR A 133 -1.19 -22.46 7.48
N ASP A 134 -1.57 -22.28 8.74
CA ASP A 134 -2.81 -22.80 9.31
C ASP A 134 -3.94 -21.77 9.19
N PHE A 135 -4.51 -21.68 8.01
CA PHE A 135 -5.69 -20.85 7.73
C PHE A 135 -6.99 -21.36 8.38
N SER A 136 -6.96 -22.52 9.09
CA SER A 136 -8.10 -23.01 9.86
C SER A 136 -8.27 -22.25 11.18
N LYS A 137 -7.23 -21.54 11.62
CA LYS A 137 -7.32 -20.70 12.80
C LYS A 137 -7.87 -19.34 12.43
N PRO A 138 -8.81 -18.79 13.21
CA PRO A 138 -9.28 -17.44 13.00
C PRO A 138 -8.10 -16.46 13.01
N ALA A 139 -8.13 -15.48 12.11
CA ALA A 139 -7.19 -14.36 12.16
C ALA A 139 -7.23 -13.78 13.59
N PRO A 140 -6.07 -13.45 14.20
CA PRO A 140 -6.06 -12.81 15.49
C PRO A 140 -6.93 -11.56 15.47
N ALA A 141 -7.51 -11.20 16.61
CA ALA A 141 -8.22 -9.94 16.74
C ALA A 141 -7.32 -8.82 16.21
N TRP A 142 -7.90 -7.85 15.51
CA TRP A 142 -7.17 -6.80 14.79
C TRP A 142 -6.16 -6.02 15.67
N ASN A 143 -6.37 -5.98 16.99
CA ASN A 143 -5.50 -5.36 17.99
C ASN A 143 -4.46 -6.32 18.60
N LYS A 144 -4.35 -7.57 18.13
CA LYS A 144 -3.33 -8.51 18.58
C LYS A 144 -2.21 -8.57 17.56
N PRO A 145 -0.97 -8.80 18.02
CA PRO A 145 0.18 -8.91 17.15
C PRO A 145 -0.04 -9.95 16.07
N ASN A 146 0.01 -9.50 14.83
CA ASN A 146 -0.10 -10.35 13.66
C ASN A 146 1.30 -10.65 13.15
N ARG A 147 1.82 -11.85 13.50
CA ARG A 147 3.13 -12.32 13.04
C ARG A 147 2.98 -13.44 12.03
N GLY A 148 3.90 -13.47 11.06
CA GLY A 148 3.93 -14.55 10.08
C GLY A 148 2.78 -14.54 9.08
N ILE A 149 2.08 -13.43 8.90
CA ILE A 149 1.03 -13.29 7.90
C ILE A 149 1.67 -13.12 6.53
N ALA A 150 1.16 -13.85 5.54
CA ALA A 150 1.57 -13.69 4.15
C ALA A 150 1.32 -12.25 3.64
N PRO A 151 2.11 -11.77 2.67
CA PRO A 151 1.82 -10.54 1.95
C PRO A 151 0.39 -10.54 1.38
N ALA A 152 -0.29 -9.39 1.39
CA ALA A 152 -1.65 -9.25 0.89
C ALA A 152 -1.63 -8.97 -0.63
N PRO A 153 -2.04 -9.93 -1.49
CA PRO A 153 -1.94 -9.77 -2.94
C PRO A 153 -3.17 -9.09 -3.55
N ARG A 154 -4.27 -8.94 -2.78
CA ARG A 154 -5.49 -8.28 -3.26
C ARG A 154 -5.34 -6.77 -3.23
N VAL A 155 -5.73 -6.10 -4.31
CA VAL A 155 -5.73 -4.63 -4.38
C VAL A 155 -6.80 -4.08 -3.43
N HIS A 156 -6.38 -3.26 -2.46
CA HIS A 156 -7.25 -2.72 -1.43
C HIS A 156 -6.75 -1.39 -0.88
N ILE A 157 -7.62 -0.72 -0.15
CA ILE A 157 -7.30 0.35 0.79
C ILE A 157 -7.74 -0.14 2.17
N ASP A 158 -6.88 -0.02 3.18
CA ASP A 158 -7.10 -0.61 4.50
C ASP A 158 -8.37 -0.16 5.18
N PHE A 159 -8.71 1.13 5.05
CA PHE A 159 -9.86 1.73 5.73
C PHE A 159 -10.64 2.63 4.78
N THR A 160 -11.97 2.56 4.90
CA THR A 160 -12.83 3.69 4.55
C THR A 160 -12.71 4.76 5.64
N ARG A 161 -13.28 5.93 5.40
CA ARG A 161 -13.44 6.95 6.46
C ARG A 161 -14.12 6.34 7.69
N GLU A 162 -15.25 5.68 7.49
CA GLU A 162 -16.00 5.03 8.58
C GLU A 162 -15.20 3.89 9.20
N GLY A 163 -14.52 3.10 8.38
CA GLY A 163 -13.65 2.01 8.85
C GLY A 163 -12.57 2.50 9.81
N GLY A 164 -11.94 3.64 9.53
CA GLY A 164 -10.97 4.26 10.43
C GLY A 164 -11.58 4.61 11.80
N PHE A 165 -12.77 5.19 11.83
CA PHE A 165 -13.45 5.51 13.09
C PHE A 165 -13.94 4.27 13.83
N LEU A 166 -14.39 3.21 13.13
CA LEU A 166 -14.73 1.93 13.74
C LEU A 166 -13.53 1.32 14.45
N VAL A 167 -12.38 1.33 13.80
CA VAL A 167 -11.14 0.80 14.36
C VAL A 167 -10.66 1.65 15.54
N LEU A 168 -10.80 2.99 15.47
CA LEU A 168 -10.50 3.88 16.60
C LEU A 168 -11.40 3.56 17.80
N ALA A 169 -12.70 3.33 17.56
CA ALA A 169 -13.64 2.97 18.62
C ALA A 169 -13.32 1.61 19.26
N GLN A 170 -12.85 0.66 18.48
CA GLN A 170 -12.44 -0.65 18.97
C GLN A 170 -11.14 -0.59 19.79
N ALA A 171 -10.20 0.27 19.39
CA ALA A 171 -8.92 0.41 20.07
C ALA A 171 -9.01 1.17 21.39
N PHE A 172 -9.78 2.25 21.40
CA PHE A 172 -9.71 3.28 22.44
C PHE A 172 -11.08 3.61 23.05
N GLY A 173 -12.12 2.91 22.65
CA GLY A 173 -13.49 3.16 23.10
C GLY A 173 -14.29 4.07 22.17
N LYS A 174 -15.61 3.85 22.17
CA LYS A 174 -16.54 4.61 21.33
C LYS A 174 -16.54 6.10 21.66
N GLU A 175 -16.39 6.45 22.93
CA GLU A 175 -16.38 7.81 23.43
C GLU A 175 -15.28 8.64 22.76
N LEU A 176 -14.05 8.10 22.67
CA LEU A 176 -12.96 8.80 21.98
C LEU A 176 -13.24 8.97 20.50
N SER A 177 -13.76 7.94 19.83
CA SER A 177 -14.10 8.02 18.40
C SER A 177 -15.17 9.10 18.14
N ASP A 178 -16.20 9.17 19.00
CA ASP A 178 -17.25 10.19 18.91
C ASP A 178 -16.71 11.60 19.17
N GLU A 179 -15.80 11.76 20.13
CA GLU A 179 -15.13 13.04 20.39
C GLU A 179 -14.29 13.52 19.20
N VAL A 180 -13.50 12.62 18.60
CA VAL A 180 -12.67 12.95 17.42
C VAL A 180 -13.57 13.42 16.27
N ARG A 181 -14.68 12.71 16.02
CA ARG A 181 -15.68 13.12 15.03
C ARG A 181 -16.28 14.50 15.35
N ALA A 182 -16.67 14.72 16.60
CA ALA A 182 -17.35 15.95 17.04
C ALA A 182 -16.44 17.19 16.96
N ARG A 183 -15.13 17.01 17.09
CA ARG A 183 -14.15 18.10 16.94
C ARG A 183 -14.12 18.69 15.53
N GLY A 184 -14.57 17.93 14.51
CA GLY A 184 -14.59 18.38 13.11
C GLY A 184 -13.23 18.70 12.52
N ARG A 185 -12.13 18.19 13.12
CA ARG A 185 -10.78 18.35 12.60
C ARG A 185 -10.53 17.39 11.43
N ARG A 186 -9.59 17.73 10.57
CA ARG A 186 -9.11 16.80 9.55
C ARG A 186 -8.41 15.62 10.21
N VAL A 187 -8.85 14.43 9.86
CA VAL A 187 -8.32 13.16 10.34
C VAL A 187 -7.75 12.40 9.16
N LEU A 188 -6.52 11.91 9.31
CA LEU A 188 -5.86 11.07 8.32
C LEU A 188 -5.59 9.68 8.92
N CYS A 189 -5.79 8.63 8.11
CA CYS A 189 -5.36 7.29 8.46
C CYS A 189 -4.16 6.92 7.58
N PHE A 190 -3.12 6.38 8.22
CA PHE A 190 -1.91 5.94 7.55
C PHE A 190 -1.58 4.48 7.85
N SER A 191 -1.05 3.80 6.83
CA SER A 191 -0.24 2.60 6.97
C SER A 191 1.22 3.01 6.77
N ILE A 192 2.03 2.85 7.82
CA ILE A 192 3.46 3.16 7.85
C ILE A 192 4.20 1.84 7.69
N TRP A 193 4.70 1.60 6.50
CA TRP A 193 5.29 0.32 6.13
C TRP A 193 6.81 0.43 5.96
N ARG A 194 7.55 -0.52 6.55
CA ARG A 194 9.01 -0.58 6.46
C ARG A 194 9.49 -2.03 6.33
N PRO A 195 10.40 -2.35 5.39
CA PRO A 195 11.06 -3.64 5.37
C PRO A 195 12.00 -3.81 6.57
N LEU A 196 12.17 -5.05 7.03
CA LEU A 196 13.16 -5.42 8.05
C LEU A 196 14.44 -6.00 7.43
N SER A 197 14.38 -6.34 6.14
CA SER A 197 15.50 -6.77 5.30
C SER A 197 15.28 -6.26 3.89
N THR A 198 16.31 -6.31 3.03
CA THR A 198 16.16 -5.91 1.62
C THR A 198 15.08 -6.76 0.95
N VAL A 199 14.11 -6.08 0.32
CA VAL A 199 12.99 -6.73 -0.38
C VAL A 199 13.46 -7.24 -1.74
N ARG A 200 13.58 -8.54 -1.87
CA ARG A 200 13.92 -9.20 -3.14
C ARG A 200 12.76 -9.97 -3.75
N ARG A 201 11.77 -10.31 -2.91
CA ARG A 201 10.58 -11.07 -3.26
C ARG A 201 9.34 -10.42 -2.67
N ASP A 202 8.22 -10.51 -3.35
CA ASP A 202 6.91 -10.02 -2.92
C ASP A 202 6.91 -8.54 -2.49
N PRO A 203 7.43 -7.59 -3.31
CA PRO A 203 7.44 -6.18 -2.95
C PRO A 203 6.02 -5.62 -2.79
N LEU A 204 5.93 -4.44 -2.16
CA LEU A 204 4.68 -3.72 -2.00
C LEU A 204 4.54 -2.69 -3.11
N GLY A 205 3.47 -2.83 -3.91
CA GLY A 205 3.06 -1.85 -4.90
C GLY A 205 2.00 -0.90 -4.34
N VAL A 206 2.05 0.35 -4.77
CA VAL A 206 1.13 1.44 -4.44
C VAL A 206 0.64 2.13 -5.70
N VAL A 207 -0.57 2.67 -5.66
CA VAL A 207 -1.18 3.38 -6.79
C VAL A 207 -1.11 4.88 -6.57
N ASP A 208 -0.70 5.63 -7.61
CA ASP A 208 -0.93 7.07 -7.63
C ASP A 208 -2.43 7.34 -7.59
N CYS A 209 -2.90 7.93 -6.49
CA CYS A 209 -4.32 8.18 -6.26
C CYS A 209 -4.98 9.06 -7.33
N ASN A 210 -4.19 9.84 -8.09
CA ASN A 210 -4.71 10.64 -9.20
C ASN A 210 -5.19 9.77 -10.39
N SER A 211 -4.80 8.50 -10.44
CA SER A 211 -5.24 7.54 -11.45
C SER A 211 -6.43 6.69 -11.01
N VAL A 212 -6.94 6.91 -9.78
CA VAL A 212 -8.06 6.16 -9.19
C VAL A 212 -9.33 6.99 -9.28
N HIS A 213 -10.43 6.39 -9.71
CA HIS A 213 -11.74 7.00 -9.74
C HIS A 213 -12.64 6.42 -8.64
N GLU A 214 -13.55 7.23 -8.10
CA GLU A 214 -14.55 6.76 -7.12
C GLU A 214 -15.29 5.50 -7.59
N ALA A 215 -15.63 5.43 -8.87
CA ALA A 215 -16.32 4.28 -9.47
C ALA A 215 -15.51 2.97 -9.46
N ASP A 216 -14.23 3.02 -9.15
CA ASP A 216 -13.36 1.84 -9.00
C ASP A 216 -13.39 1.29 -7.57
N LEU A 217 -13.95 2.03 -6.61
CA LEU A 217 -13.87 1.76 -5.19
C LEU A 217 -15.16 1.15 -4.65
N PHE A 218 -15.05 0.04 -3.93
CA PHE A 218 -16.17 -0.67 -3.33
C PHE A 218 -15.92 -0.87 -1.85
N LYS A 219 -16.82 -0.35 -1.01
CA LYS A 219 -16.77 -0.57 0.44
C LYS A 219 -17.11 -2.01 0.76
N LEU A 220 -16.28 -2.63 1.58
CA LEU A 220 -16.46 -4.00 2.03
C LEU A 220 -16.54 -4.04 3.55
N ALA A 221 -17.74 -4.27 4.08
CA ALA A 221 -17.92 -4.51 5.51
C ALA A 221 -17.27 -5.84 5.91
N ARG A 222 -16.58 -5.84 7.03
CA ARG A 222 -15.99 -7.02 7.66
C ARG A 222 -16.60 -7.24 9.03
N ILE A 223 -16.87 -8.49 9.34
CA ILE A 223 -17.23 -8.92 10.69
C ILE A 223 -16.12 -9.89 11.13
N PHE A 224 -15.42 -9.52 12.18
CA PHE A 224 -14.39 -10.36 12.77
C PHE A 224 -15.00 -11.45 13.66
N PRO A 225 -14.26 -12.54 13.96
CA PRO A 225 -14.76 -13.65 14.78
C PRO A 225 -15.22 -13.24 16.18
N ASP A 226 -14.68 -12.16 16.73
CA ASP A 226 -15.05 -11.58 18.01
C ASP A 226 -16.27 -10.63 17.93
N GLY A 227 -16.90 -10.53 16.74
CA GLY A 227 -18.03 -9.66 16.48
C GLY A 227 -17.65 -8.20 16.19
N ALA A 228 -16.38 -7.85 16.24
CA ALA A 228 -15.92 -6.52 15.85
C ALA A 228 -16.24 -6.25 14.38
N ARG A 229 -16.48 -4.98 14.06
CA ARG A 229 -16.82 -4.54 12.70
C ARG A 229 -15.69 -3.70 12.14
N GLY A 230 -15.37 -3.93 10.89
CA GLY A 230 -14.44 -3.12 10.11
C GLY A 230 -15.03 -2.80 8.75
N GLU A 231 -14.46 -1.84 8.09
CA GLU A 231 -14.79 -1.50 6.70
C GLU A 231 -13.50 -1.12 5.97
N ASN A 232 -13.25 -1.80 4.88
CA ASN A 232 -12.16 -1.49 3.97
C ASN A 232 -12.67 -1.26 2.56
N VAL A 233 -11.78 -0.88 1.65
CA VAL A 233 -12.11 -0.71 0.24
C VAL A 233 -11.44 -1.80 -0.57
N VAL A 234 -12.20 -2.45 -1.44
CA VAL A 234 -11.68 -3.29 -2.52
C VAL A 234 -11.78 -2.52 -3.83
N VAL A 235 -10.86 -2.75 -4.74
CA VAL A 235 -10.67 -1.92 -5.93
C VAL A 235 -10.92 -2.73 -7.19
N LYS A 236 -11.80 -2.23 -8.06
CA LYS A 236 -12.02 -2.75 -9.40
C LYS A 236 -10.99 -2.14 -10.35
N ALA A 237 -10.48 -2.92 -11.30
CA ALA A 237 -9.62 -2.40 -12.34
C ALA A 237 -10.39 -1.42 -13.23
N ASN A 238 -9.91 -0.17 -13.32
CA ASN A 238 -10.55 0.85 -14.15
C ASN A 238 -10.28 0.64 -15.65
N GLY A 239 -11.11 1.27 -16.47
CA GLY A 239 -10.99 1.21 -17.93
C GLY A 239 -11.30 -0.14 -18.57
N ARG A 240 -11.65 -1.17 -17.76
CA ARG A 240 -12.03 -2.49 -18.29
C ARG A 240 -13.53 -2.58 -18.49
N THR A 241 -13.91 -2.75 -19.75
CA THR A 241 -15.20 -3.29 -20.15
C THR A 241 -14.98 -4.69 -20.70
N LEU A 242 -15.76 -5.66 -20.30
CA LEU A 242 -15.68 -7.01 -20.88
C LEU A 242 -16.19 -7.00 -22.32
N PRO A 243 -15.57 -7.77 -23.23
CA PRO A 243 -14.35 -8.55 -23.06
C PRO A 243 -13.09 -7.67 -22.97
N GLU A 244 -12.06 -8.16 -22.31
CA GLU A 244 -10.81 -7.55 -21.85
C GLU A 244 -10.00 -6.82 -22.94
N SER A 245 -10.41 -5.66 -23.39
CA SER A 245 -9.78 -4.96 -24.50
C SER A 245 -8.91 -3.75 -24.12
N ARG A 246 -8.92 -3.32 -22.87
CA ARG A 246 -8.15 -2.16 -22.42
C ARG A 246 -7.28 -2.48 -21.20
N PRO A 247 -6.03 -1.98 -21.15
CA PRO A 247 -5.21 -2.07 -19.95
C PRO A 247 -5.84 -1.28 -18.80
N CYS A 248 -5.56 -1.72 -17.57
CA CYS A 248 -5.93 -0.96 -16.38
C CYS A 248 -5.22 0.40 -16.38
N GLY A 249 -5.95 1.47 -16.13
CA GLY A 249 -5.42 2.84 -16.13
C GLY A 249 -4.78 3.26 -14.80
N HIS A 250 -4.80 2.41 -13.76
CA HIS A 250 -4.14 2.70 -12.50
C HIS A 250 -2.62 2.75 -12.68
N LYS A 251 -2.00 3.82 -12.18
CA LYS A 251 -0.55 4.01 -12.24
C LYS A 251 0.09 3.39 -11.02
N TRP A 252 0.71 2.25 -11.21
CA TRP A 252 1.37 1.49 -10.15
C TRP A 252 2.84 1.88 -9.99
N HIS A 253 3.26 1.96 -8.73
CA HIS A 253 4.63 2.26 -8.34
C HIS A 253 5.10 1.28 -7.27
N TYR A 254 6.40 1.00 -7.25
CA TYR A 254 7.06 0.23 -6.21
C TYR A 254 8.50 0.71 -6.09
N MET A 255 9.20 0.31 -5.06
CA MET A 255 10.63 0.58 -4.94
C MET A 255 11.39 -0.74 -5.06
N ASN A 256 12.23 -0.86 -6.07
CA ASN A 256 13.08 -2.03 -6.27
C ASN A 256 14.10 -2.14 -5.12
N GLU A 257 14.34 -3.35 -4.64
CA GLU A 257 15.27 -3.64 -3.54
C GLU A 257 15.11 -2.66 -2.36
N GLN A 258 13.86 -2.37 -1.96
CA GLN A 258 13.57 -1.51 -0.81
C GLN A 258 14.23 -2.07 0.45
N THR A 259 14.95 -1.21 1.20
CA THR A 259 15.73 -1.58 2.38
C THR A 259 15.07 -1.09 3.67
N SER A 260 15.58 -1.51 4.82
CA SER A 260 15.10 -1.04 6.13
C SER A 260 15.28 0.47 6.38
N GLN A 261 16.01 1.17 5.51
CA GLN A 261 16.13 2.63 5.53
C GLN A 261 15.08 3.33 4.66
N ASP A 262 14.29 2.58 3.88
CA ASP A 262 13.27 3.10 3.00
C ASP A 262 11.89 2.91 3.63
N LEU A 263 11.34 3.93 4.24
CA LEU A 263 9.99 3.94 4.80
C LEU A 263 8.98 4.30 3.70
N LEU A 264 7.89 3.56 3.62
CA LEU A 264 6.74 3.89 2.79
C LEU A 264 5.56 4.29 3.68
N ILE A 265 5.04 5.49 3.47
CA ILE A 265 3.81 5.96 4.10
C ILE A 265 2.69 5.92 3.07
N ILE A 266 1.60 5.25 3.40
CA ILE A 266 0.42 5.10 2.55
C ILE A 266 -0.76 5.76 3.25
N LYS A 267 -1.41 6.71 2.59
CA LYS A 267 -2.65 7.31 3.07
C LYS A 267 -3.82 6.39 2.70
N THR A 268 -4.55 5.96 3.71
CA THR A 268 -5.67 5.02 3.56
C THR A 268 -7.02 5.69 3.74
N SER A 269 -7.09 6.81 4.49
CA SER A 269 -8.30 7.65 4.60
C SER A 269 -7.93 9.09 4.91
N ASP A 270 -8.79 10.04 4.49
CA ASP A 270 -8.61 11.47 4.68
C ASP A 270 -9.99 12.15 4.77
N THR A 271 -10.29 12.81 5.87
CA THR A 271 -11.57 13.52 6.06
C THR A 271 -11.55 14.97 5.56
N GLY A 272 -10.51 15.39 4.86
CA GLY A 272 -10.38 16.72 4.27
C GLY A 272 -10.88 16.78 2.83
N ASP A 273 -10.27 17.63 2.02
CA ASP A 273 -10.69 17.95 0.64
C ASP A 273 -10.65 16.79 -0.36
N CYS A 274 -9.99 15.69 0.02
CA CYS A 274 -9.89 14.47 -0.78
C CYS A 274 -10.80 13.36 -0.25
N ASP A 275 -11.86 13.70 0.44
CA ASP A 275 -12.83 12.75 0.97
C ASP A 275 -13.85 12.37 -0.09
N TRP A 276 -13.49 11.40 -0.94
CA TRP A 276 -14.36 10.87 -1.99
C TRP A 276 -15.67 10.28 -1.43
N GLU A 277 -15.67 9.86 -0.16
CA GLU A 277 -16.85 9.26 0.48
C GLU A 277 -17.94 10.29 0.81
N MET A 278 -17.55 11.54 0.98
CA MET A 278 -18.47 12.63 1.33
C MET A 278 -18.74 13.58 0.16
N THR A 279 -17.89 13.54 -0.87
CA THR A 279 -17.97 14.44 -2.03
C THR A 279 -18.11 13.59 -3.30
N PRO A 280 -19.33 13.27 -3.76
CA PRO A 280 -19.53 12.51 -4.99
C PRO A 280 -18.79 13.13 -6.18
N GLY A 281 -18.01 12.33 -6.91
CA GLY A 281 -17.11 12.79 -7.97
C GLY A 281 -15.86 13.51 -7.46
N GLY A 282 -15.64 13.50 -6.15
CA GLY A 282 -14.46 14.05 -5.50
C GLY A 282 -13.19 13.26 -5.82
N ARG A 283 -12.04 13.90 -5.60
CA ARG A 283 -10.75 13.27 -5.76
C ARG A 283 -10.54 12.17 -4.73
N VAL A 284 -10.07 11.00 -5.18
CA VAL A 284 -9.59 9.95 -4.27
C VAL A 284 -8.23 10.37 -3.73
N GLY A 285 -8.12 10.57 -2.41
CA GLY A 285 -6.87 10.97 -1.77
C GLY A 285 -6.08 9.81 -1.16
N SER A 286 -6.67 8.60 -1.19
CA SER A 286 -6.10 7.38 -0.62
C SER A 286 -5.44 6.53 -1.68
N SER A 287 -4.34 5.83 -1.34
CA SER A 287 -3.61 4.98 -2.28
C SER A 287 -3.98 3.51 -2.12
N PRO A 288 -4.61 2.88 -3.14
CA PRO A 288 -4.68 1.44 -3.22
C PRO A 288 -3.29 0.81 -3.22
N HIS A 289 -3.19 -0.37 -2.62
CA HIS A 289 -1.91 -1.08 -2.54
C HIS A 289 -2.11 -2.59 -2.54
N ALA A 290 -1.08 -3.30 -2.93
CA ALA A 290 -1.03 -4.76 -2.93
C ALA A 290 0.41 -5.26 -2.97
N SER A 291 0.65 -6.43 -2.41
CA SER A 291 1.88 -7.17 -2.69
C SER A 291 1.77 -7.87 -4.04
N PHE A 292 2.88 -8.02 -4.74
CA PHE A 292 2.90 -8.72 -6.00
C PHE A 292 4.11 -9.67 -6.12
N ALA A 293 3.95 -10.71 -6.92
CA ALA A 293 5.05 -11.61 -7.24
C ALA A 293 5.98 -10.92 -8.24
N LEU A 294 7.23 -10.72 -7.85
CA LEU A 294 8.27 -10.20 -8.75
C LEU A 294 8.80 -11.38 -9.58
N PRO A 295 8.71 -11.34 -10.92
CA PRO A 295 9.13 -12.45 -11.78
C PRO A 295 10.61 -12.83 -11.55
N GLY A 296 10.88 -14.14 -11.47
CA GLY A 296 12.24 -14.68 -11.30
C GLY A 296 12.78 -14.64 -9.87
N THR A 297 11.94 -14.30 -8.88
CA THR A 297 12.35 -14.19 -7.47
C THR A 297 11.74 -15.26 -6.57
N GLU A 298 11.20 -16.33 -7.15
CA GLU A 298 10.48 -17.38 -6.42
C GLU A 298 11.36 -18.09 -5.37
N ASN A 299 12.67 -18.09 -5.59
CA ASN A 299 13.66 -18.70 -4.69
C ASN A 299 14.33 -17.69 -3.75
N GLU A 300 14.01 -16.40 -3.87
CA GLU A 300 14.54 -15.38 -2.98
C GLU A 300 13.89 -15.48 -1.57
N PRO A 301 14.56 -14.98 -0.53
CA PRO A 301 14.01 -14.95 0.83
C PRO A 301 12.65 -14.27 0.87
N ILE A 302 11.75 -14.83 1.68
CA ILE A 302 10.43 -14.23 1.95
C ILE A 302 10.64 -12.85 2.56
N ARG A 303 9.84 -11.88 2.09
CA ARG A 303 9.84 -10.51 2.60
C ARG A 303 9.51 -10.45 4.07
N GLU A 304 10.33 -9.75 4.82
CA GLU A 304 10.12 -9.39 6.21
C GLU A 304 9.85 -7.89 6.32
N SER A 305 8.79 -7.52 7.01
CA SER A 305 8.37 -6.12 7.11
C SER A 305 7.56 -5.85 8.37
N VAL A 306 7.58 -4.61 8.83
CA VAL A 306 6.67 -4.09 9.84
C VAL A 306 5.75 -3.04 9.22
N GLU A 307 4.49 -3.07 9.62
CA GLU A 307 3.48 -2.08 9.29
C GLU A 307 2.88 -1.56 10.58
N VAL A 308 2.89 -0.25 10.78
CA VAL A 308 2.18 0.41 11.88
C VAL A 308 1.03 1.21 11.28
N ARG A 309 -0.16 1.01 11.80
CA ARG A 309 -1.35 1.76 11.41
C ARG A 309 -1.66 2.82 12.44
N CYS A 310 -1.95 4.02 12.00
CA CYS A 310 -2.28 5.11 12.88
C CYS A 310 -3.34 6.06 12.29
N ILE A 311 -4.04 6.72 13.20
CA ILE A 311 -4.91 7.86 12.91
C ILE A 311 -4.22 9.10 13.47
N ILE A 312 -4.20 10.16 12.69
CA ILE A 312 -3.70 11.47 13.11
C ILE A 312 -4.80 12.52 13.05
N GLU A 313 -4.82 13.41 14.04
CA GLU A 313 -5.67 14.62 14.08
C GLU A 313 -4.81 15.84 13.77
N LEU A 314 -5.21 16.62 12.75
CA LEU A 314 -4.54 17.86 12.35
C LEU A 314 -5.16 19.07 12.96
#